data_b89d4b9eaea39e722df2915a514ec37a
#
_entry.id   b89d4b9eaea39e722df2915a514ec37a
#
_cell.length_a   1.000
_cell.length_b   1.000
_cell.length_c   1.000
_cell.angle_alpha   90.00
_cell.angle_beta   90.00
_cell.angle_gamma   90.00
#
_symmetry.space_group_name_H-M   'P 1'
#
loop_
_entity.id
_entity.type
_entity.pdbx_description
1 polymer ?
#
loop_
_entity_poly.entity_id
_entity_poly.type
_entity_poly.pdbx_seq_one_letter_code
_entity_poly.pdbx_strand_id
1 'polypeptide(L)'
;MAFFNLLEKTGMPLLLAIGLFAPKALAQIKIYNVNAIHELYSENELAAKKLYQHKNAIVFGRVDKVDNEHVIIEGDSELGRLFCKYSDQDLHKILELREDSRVQVRGTLEISWAPFGMFLSMNDCRVI
;
A
#
# COMPACT_ATOMS: atom_id res chain seq x y z
N MET A 1 -48.50 1.19 11.68
CA MET A 1 -47.42 1.09 12.68
C MET A 1 -46.76 -0.27 12.68
N ALA A 2 -47.48 -1.31 13.02
CA ALA A 2 -46.93 -2.64 12.99
C ALA A 2 -46.43 -3.06 11.62
N PHE A 3 -47.08 -2.60 10.59
CA PHE A 3 -46.72 -2.90 9.23
C PHE A 3 -45.33 -2.34 8.86
N PHE A 4 -45.06 -1.13 9.26
CA PHE A 4 -43.74 -0.54 9.03
C PHE A 4 -42.65 -1.27 9.77
N ASN A 5 -42.93 -1.68 10.99
CA ASN A 5 -41.95 -2.42 11.77
C ASN A 5 -41.57 -3.74 11.12
N LEU A 6 -42.53 -4.40 10.48
CA LEU A 6 -42.25 -5.62 9.76
C LEU A 6 -41.33 -5.40 8.55
N LEU A 7 -41.57 -4.35 7.80
CA LEU A 7 -40.73 -4.02 6.67
C LEU A 7 -39.30 -3.72 7.08
N GLU A 8 -39.15 -2.97 8.13
CA GLU A 8 -37.83 -2.66 8.64
C GLU A 8 -37.08 -3.90 9.10
N LYS A 9 -37.78 -4.77 9.81
CA LYS A 9 -37.14 -6.00 10.30
C LYS A 9 -36.72 -6.93 9.21
N THR A 10 -37.45 -7.00 8.11
CA THR A 10 -37.11 -7.89 7.02
C THR A 10 -36.02 -7.33 6.12
N GLY A 11 -36.01 -6.03 5.93
CA GLY A 11 -35.03 -5.40 5.06
C GLY A 11 -33.66 -5.20 5.69
N MET A 12 -33.65 -4.72 6.92
CA MET A 12 -32.41 -4.34 7.59
C MET A 12 -31.40 -5.49 7.78
N PRO A 13 -31.81 -6.66 8.26
CA PRO A 13 -30.84 -7.75 8.44
C PRO A 13 -30.13 -8.16 7.15
N LEU A 14 -30.84 -8.15 6.04
CA LEU A 14 -30.24 -8.51 4.75
C LEU A 14 -29.21 -7.49 4.32
N LEU A 15 -29.53 -6.22 4.45
CA LEU A 15 -28.61 -5.15 4.09
C LEU A 15 -27.36 -5.18 4.95
N LEU A 16 -27.52 -5.43 6.24
CA LEU A 16 -26.38 -5.52 7.14
C LEU A 16 -25.48 -6.69 6.80
N ALA A 17 -26.05 -7.82 6.46
CA ALA A 17 -25.26 -8.99 6.10
C ALA A 17 -24.42 -8.75 4.85
N ILE A 18 -25.01 -8.16 3.84
CA ILE A 18 -24.29 -7.83 2.60
C ILE A 18 -23.19 -6.83 2.88
N GLY A 19 -23.50 -5.80 3.69
CA GLY A 19 -22.54 -4.78 4.02
C GLY A 19 -21.35 -5.28 4.81
N LEU A 20 -21.50 -6.34 5.58
CA LEU A 20 -20.41 -6.91 6.37
C LEU A 20 -19.38 -7.62 5.49
N PHE A 21 -19.79 -8.26 4.42
CA PHE A 21 -18.85 -9.02 3.58
C PHE A 21 -18.10 -8.13 2.60
N ALA A 22 -18.79 -7.29 1.85
CA ALA A 22 -18.17 -6.49 0.81
C ALA A 22 -17.13 -5.51 1.35
N PRO A 23 -17.40 -4.72 2.41
CA PRO A 23 -16.42 -3.78 2.94
C PRO A 23 -15.16 -4.44 3.49
N LYS A 24 -15.27 -5.61 4.11
CA LYS A 24 -14.10 -6.29 4.66
C LYS A 24 -13.10 -6.67 3.58
N ALA A 25 -13.58 -7.20 2.47
CA ALA A 25 -12.72 -7.62 1.39
C ALA A 25 -11.97 -6.44 0.77
N LEU A 26 -12.63 -5.28 0.65
CA LEU A 26 -12.03 -4.09 0.07
C LEU A 26 -11.13 -3.34 1.05
N ALA A 27 -11.43 -3.42 2.36
CA ALA A 27 -10.70 -2.66 3.37
C ALA A 27 -9.31 -3.23 3.67
N GLN A 28 -8.95 -4.39 3.15
CA GLN A 28 -7.67 -5.02 3.44
C GLN A 28 -6.50 -4.39 2.68
N ILE A 29 -6.77 -3.70 1.58
CA ILE A 29 -5.73 -3.05 0.79
C ILE A 29 -5.83 -1.56 1.02
N LYS A 30 -4.77 -0.99 1.59
CA LYS A 30 -4.71 0.44 1.87
C LYS A 30 -3.66 1.11 1.01
N ILE A 31 -3.85 2.40 0.80
CA ILE A 31 -2.97 3.21 -0.04
C ILE A 31 -2.18 4.15 0.84
N TYR A 32 -0.86 4.14 0.68
CA TYR A 32 0.05 4.95 1.49
C TYR A 32 1.00 5.75 0.63
N ASN A 33 1.35 6.95 1.08
CA ASN A 33 2.50 7.65 0.56
C ASN A 33 3.77 7.08 1.20
N VAL A 34 4.88 7.04 0.45
CA VAL A 34 6.17 6.57 0.97
C VAL A 34 6.55 7.33 2.24
N ASN A 35 6.33 8.63 2.29
CA ASN A 35 6.66 9.44 3.47
C ASN A 35 5.91 8.99 4.72
N ALA A 36 4.64 8.64 4.59
CA ALA A 36 3.84 8.25 5.74
C ALA A 36 4.43 7.03 6.46
N ILE A 37 4.95 6.08 5.70
CA ILE A 37 5.57 4.89 6.27
C ILE A 37 6.86 5.27 7.01
N HIS A 38 7.70 6.09 6.42
CA HIS A 38 8.95 6.52 7.03
C HIS A 38 8.72 7.39 8.27
N GLU A 39 7.72 8.26 8.23
CA GLU A 39 7.37 9.11 9.36
C GLU A 39 6.92 8.27 10.56
N LEU A 40 6.01 7.33 10.34
CA LEU A 40 5.55 6.50 11.44
C LEU A 40 6.70 5.67 12.01
N TYR A 41 7.57 5.13 11.16
CA TYR A 41 8.72 4.38 11.63
C TYR A 41 9.63 5.24 12.53
N SER A 42 9.89 6.48 12.15
CA SER A 42 10.74 7.37 12.95
C SER A 42 10.10 7.76 14.28
N GLU A 43 8.79 7.87 14.31
CA GLU A 43 8.06 8.22 15.54
C GLU A 43 7.82 7.01 16.45
N ASN A 44 7.50 5.87 15.86
CA ASN A 44 7.15 4.66 16.60
C ASN A 44 7.45 3.42 15.76
N GLU A 45 8.65 2.91 15.91
CA GLU A 45 9.14 1.75 15.17
C GLU A 45 8.23 0.53 15.33
N LEU A 46 7.79 0.25 16.54
CA LEU A 46 6.94 -0.90 16.79
C LEU A 46 5.59 -0.78 16.10
N ALA A 47 4.99 0.41 16.15
CA ALA A 47 3.73 0.66 15.47
C ALA A 47 3.86 0.52 13.96
N ALA A 48 4.94 1.02 13.40
CA ALA A 48 5.21 0.90 11.97
C ALA A 48 5.35 -0.55 11.54
N LYS A 49 6.09 -1.34 12.31
CA LYS A 49 6.23 -2.76 12.01
C LYS A 49 4.90 -3.50 12.08
N LYS A 50 4.10 -3.22 13.09
CA LYS A 50 2.78 -3.86 13.21
C LYS A 50 1.83 -3.46 12.08
N LEU A 51 1.89 -2.22 11.64
CA LEU A 51 0.97 -1.71 10.64
C LEU A 51 1.39 -2.09 9.22
N TYR A 52 2.67 -2.11 8.93
CA TYR A 52 3.18 -2.24 7.56
C TYR A 52 3.91 -3.56 7.26
N GLN A 53 4.61 -4.14 8.24
CA GLN A 53 5.46 -5.29 8.00
C GLN A 53 4.67 -6.49 7.47
N HIS A 54 5.12 -7.05 6.37
CA HIS A 54 4.49 -8.20 5.69
C HIS A 54 3.05 -7.95 5.24
N LYS A 55 2.66 -6.69 5.10
CA LYS A 55 1.31 -6.32 4.66
C LYS A 55 1.28 -6.03 3.18
N ASN A 56 0.20 -6.47 2.53
CA ASN A 56 -0.06 -6.11 1.16
C ASN A 56 -0.61 -4.67 1.13
N ALA A 57 -0.02 -3.84 0.29
CA ALA A 57 -0.37 -2.43 0.25
C ALA A 57 -0.16 -1.84 -1.14
N ILE A 58 -0.83 -0.74 -1.40
CA ILE A 58 -0.56 0.12 -2.53
C ILE A 58 0.21 1.33 -2.01
N VAL A 59 1.36 1.59 -2.61
CA VAL A 59 2.18 2.72 -2.21
C VAL A 59 2.39 3.63 -3.41
N PHE A 60 2.31 4.93 -3.18
CA PHE A 60 2.51 5.91 -4.24
C PHE A 60 3.60 6.89 -3.88
N GLY A 61 4.20 7.44 -4.91
CA GLY A 61 5.25 8.43 -4.79
C GLY A 61 5.75 8.83 -6.16
N ARG A 62 6.97 9.34 -6.21
CA ARG A 62 7.62 9.73 -7.45
C ARG A 62 8.76 8.77 -7.75
N VAL A 63 8.98 8.51 -9.03
CA VAL A 63 10.12 7.69 -9.44
C VAL A 63 11.40 8.47 -9.22
N ASP A 64 12.28 7.92 -8.37
CA ASP A 64 13.62 8.46 -8.19
C ASP A 64 14.57 7.86 -9.22
N LYS A 65 14.53 6.54 -9.37
CA LYS A 65 15.42 5.83 -10.27
C LYS A 65 14.84 4.46 -10.60
N VAL A 66 15.18 3.95 -11.79
CA VAL A 66 14.89 2.57 -12.18
C VAL A 66 16.23 1.88 -12.46
N ASP A 67 16.46 0.74 -11.82
CA ASP A 67 17.63 -0.09 -12.09
C ASP A 67 17.22 -1.48 -12.58
N ASN A 68 18.17 -2.42 -12.63
CA ASN A 68 17.91 -3.76 -13.17
C ASN A 68 16.94 -4.60 -12.36
N GLU A 69 16.72 -4.25 -11.11
CA GLU A 69 15.88 -5.05 -10.21
C GLU A 69 14.75 -4.25 -9.57
N HIS A 70 14.92 -2.93 -9.46
CA HIS A 70 14.04 -2.11 -8.64
C HIS A 70 13.55 -0.87 -9.37
N VAL A 71 12.33 -0.47 -9.02
CA VAL A 71 11.88 0.91 -9.17
C VAL A 71 12.04 1.54 -7.79
N ILE A 72 12.84 2.57 -7.71
CA ILE A 72 13.09 3.29 -6.45
C ILE A 72 12.13 4.47 -6.41
N ILE A 73 11.29 4.51 -5.39
CA ILE A 73 10.21 5.46 -5.26
C ILE A 73 10.46 6.31 -4.02
N GLU A 74 10.34 7.63 -4.17
CA GLU A 74 10.43 8.56 -3.05
C GLU A 74 9.11 9.29 -2.84
N GLY A 75 8.93 9.81 -1.63
CA GLY A 75 7.77 10.63 -1.32
C GLY A 75 8.02 12.10 -1.62
N ASP A 76 7.10 12.94 -1.19
CA ASP A 76 7.19 14.39 -1.43
C ASP A 76 8.30 15.07 -0.63
N SER A 77 8.67 14.50 0.51
CA SER A 77 9.87 14.92 1.24
C SER A 77 10.93 13.84 1.05
N GLU A 78 12.19 14.22 1.01
CA GLU A 78 13.29 13.30 0.77
C GLU A 78 13.66 12.46 2.01
N LEU A 79 12.66 12.10 2.82
CA LEU A 79 12.89 11.38 4.07
C LEU A 79 13.28 9.92 3.86
N GLY A 80 12.86 9.32 2.76
CA GLY A 80 13.18 7.92 2.54
C GLY A 80 12.60 7.41 1.23
N ARG A 81 12.98 6.19 0.90
CA ARG A 81 12.65 5.55 -0.36
C ARG A 81 12.01 4.20 -0.14
N LEU A 82 11.26 3.77 -1.15
CA LEU A 82 10.75 2.42 -1.26
C LEU A 82 11.45 1.73 -2.42
N PHE A 83 11.99 0.55 -2.18
CA PHE A 83 12.61 -0.28 -3.22
C PHE A 83 11.61 -1.31 -3.69
N CYS A 84 10.99 -1.05 -4.82
CA CYS A 84 10.00 -1.93 -5.43
C CYS A 84 10.72 -2.92 -6.33
N LYS A 85 10.77 -4.18 -5.92
CA LYS A 85 11.35 -5.24 -6.74
C LYS A 85 10.30 -5.72 -7.72
N TYR A 86 10.45 -5.33 -8.97
CA TYR A 86 9.49 -5.66 -10.02
C TYR A 86 9.79 -7.01 -10.66
N SER A 87 8.78 -7.58 -11.31
CA SER A 87 8.94 -8.80 -12.09
C SER A 87 9.01 -8.49 -13.58
N ASP A 88 9.50 -9.45 -14.34
CA ASP A 88 9.60 -9.30 -15.79
C ASP A 88 8.24 -9.11 -16.46
N GLN A 89 7.17 -9.51 -15.80
CA GLN A 89 5.82 -9.31 -16.33
C GLN A 89 5.46 -7.82 -16.49
N ASP A 90 6.07 -6.96 -15.68
CA ASP A 90 5.80 -5.52 -15.74
C ASP A 90 6.85 -4.76 -16.53
N LEU A 91 7.79 -5.45 -17.17
CA LEU A 91 8.92 -4.79 -17.83
C LEU A 91 8.49 -3.70 -18.81
N HIS A 92 7.44 -3.94 -19.59
CA HIS A 92 6.95 -2.93 -20.53
C HIS A 92 6.46 -1.65 -19.85
N LYS A 93 5.85 -1.76 -18.66
CA LYS A 93 5.45 -0.60 -17.88
C LYS A 93 6.66 0.10 -17.28
N ILE A 94 7.63 -0.68 -16.82
CA ILE A 94 8.85 -0.15 -16.21
C ILE A 94 9.65 0.67 -17.21
N LEU A 95 9.74 0.21 -18.46
CA LEU A 95 10.48 0.91 -19.50
C LEU A 95 9.87 2.29 -19.84
N GLU A 96 8.61 2.50 -19.53
CA GLU A 96 7.94 3.77 -19.76
C GLU A 96 8.09 4.77 -18.62
N LEU A 97 8.55 4.32 -17.46
CA LEU A 97 8.70 5.21 -16.30
C LEU A 97 9.80 6.23 -16.53
N ARG A 98 9.57 7.42 -16.03
CA ARG A 98 10.53 8.53 -16.10
C ARG A 98 10.80 9.06 -14.70
N GLU A 99 12.01 9.56 -14.49
CA GLU A 99 12.38 10.23 -13.26
C GLU A 99 11.37 11.33 -12.93
N ASP A 100 11.02 11.45 -11.66
CA ASP A 100 10.04 12.39 -11.12
C ASP A 100 8.58 12.13 -11.53
N SER A 101 8.29 11.15 -12.36
CA SER A 101 6.90 10.82 -12.67
C SER A 101 6.23 10.16 -11.46
N ARG A 102 4.94 10.39 -11.33
CA ARG A 102 4.16 9.77 -10.26
C ARG A 102 3.87 8.33 -10.60
N VAL A 103 3.92 7.47 -9.58
CA VAL A 103 3.72 6.03 -9.77
C VAL A 103 2.98 5.46 -8.56
N GLN A 104 2.19 4.43 -8.82
CA GLN A 104 1.60 3.59 -7.78
C GLN A 104 2.08 2.17 -7.98
N VAL A 105 2.45 1.52 -6.89
CA VAL A 105 2.89 0.13 -6.89
C VAL A 105 2.14 -0.66 -5.84
N ARG A 106 1.95 -1.93 -6.10
CA ARG A 106 1.27 -2.83 -5.19
C ARG A 106 2.14 -4.04 -4.90
N GLY A 107 2.21 -4.43 -3.65
CA GLY A 107 2.98 -5.60 -3.23
C GLY A 107 3.01 -5.75 -1.74
N THR A 108 3.91 -6.60 -1.26
CA THR A 108 4.07 -6.89 0.16
C THR A 108 5.20 -6.05 0.73
N LEU A 109 4.88 -5.23 1.71
CA LEU A 109 5.86 -4.36 2.36
C LEU A 109 6.79 -5.16 3.28
N GLU A 110 8.08 -4.82 3.25
CA GLU A 110 9.12 -5.37 4.11
C GLU A 110 9.92 -4.23 4.72
N ILE A 111 10.01 -4.23 6.04
CA ILE A 111 10.84 -3.29 6.77
C ILE A 111 12.01 -4.06 7.34
N SER A 112 13.24 -3.69 6.99
CA SER A 112 14.44 -4.30 7.49
C SER A 112 15.40 -3.26 8.04
N TRP A 113 16.34 -3.68 8.87
CA TRP A 113 17.37 -2.83 9.42
C TRP A 113 18.61 -2.92 8.53
N ALA A 114 19.02 -1.79 8.02
CA ALA A 114 20.31 -1.64 7.40
C ALA A 114 21.25 -0.90 8.36
N PRO A 115 22.58 -0.94 8.16
CA PRO A 115 23.52 -0.22 9.04
C PRO A 115 23.22 1.27 9.18
N PHE A 116 22.50 1.85 8.23
CA PHE A 116 22.22 3.28 8.18
C PHE A 116 20.78 3.63 8.56
N GLY A 117 19.98 2.67 9.08
CA GLY A 117 18.61 2.90 9.48
C GLY A 117 17.63 1.97 8.78
N MET A 118 16.38 2.43 8.66
CA MET A 118 15.32 1.63 8.06
C MET A 118 15.50 1.47 6.55
N PHE A 119 15.32 0.24 6.09
CA PHE A 119 15.27 -0.08 4.68
C PHE A 119 13.87 -0.59 4.35
N LEU A 120 13.16 0.13 3.50
CA LEU A 120 11.81 -0.20 3.09
C LEU A 120 11.82 -0.79 1.70
N SER A 121 11.28 -2.00 1.56
CA SER A 121 11.18 -2.67 0.26
C SER A 121 9.79 -3.25 0.07
N MET A 122 9.51 -3.63 -1.17
CA MET A 122 8.25 -4.26 -1.53
C MET A 122 8.54 -5.46 -2.41
N ASN A 123 8.11 -6.63 -1.95
CA ASN A 123 8.21 -7.88 -2.70
C ASN A 123 6.97 -8.07 -3.55
N ASP A 124 7.12 -8.80 -4.65
CA ASP A 124 6.03 -9.03 -5.61
C ASP A 124 5.43 -7.71 -6.08
N CYS A 125 6.27 -6.74 -6.31
CA CYS A 125 5.85 -5.39 -6.63
C CYS A 125 5.34 -5.30 -8.06
N ARG A 126 4.15 -4.78 -8.20
CA ARG A 126 3.51 -4.56 -9.49
C ARG A 126 3.23 -3.08 -9.68
N VAL A 127 3.51 -2.57 -10.87
CA VAL A 127 3.17 -1.20 -11.23
C VAL A 127 1.70 -1.16 -11.66
N ILE A 128 0.94 -0.28 -11.04
CA ILE A 128 -0.50 -0.15 -11.34
C ILE A 128 -0.71 0.80 -12.50
#